data_f2dd797dc33f881b0911a50f183b9ea3
#
_entry.id   f2dd797dc33f881b0911a50f183b9ea3
#
_cell.length_a   1.000
_cell.length_b   1.000
_cell.length_c   1.000
_cell.angle_alpha   90.00
_cell.angle_beta   90.00
_cell.angle_gamma   90.00
#
_symmetry.space_group_name_H-M   'P 1'
#
loop_
_entity.id
_entity.type
_entity.pdbx_description
1 polymer ?
#
loop_
_entity_poly.entity_id
_entity_poly.type
_entity_poly.pdbx_seq_one_letter_code
_entity_poly.pdbx_strand_id
1 'polypeptide(L)'
;MSLRKIIIDTDPGQDDAVAILLALASPEEIEVLGITAVAGNVPLPLTARNARIVCELAGRPDMAVYAGCDEPLSRPLITAEHVHGKTGLDGPTLPAPTMELRPEHGVDFIIETLRREPEGSVTLCPLGPLTNIATAFRDAPDIIPRLREVVLMGGAYFEVGNITPTAEFNIYVDPEAAEIVFKSGAPIVMMPLDVTHKALVTKPRNDAFRGLGTPAGQAVAEMTDFFERFDKEKYGSLGAPLHDPCVIAYLIRPDLFTGRFINVEIETQSSLTLGMTVADWWRVSGREPNALFIGDVDADGFFTLLTERLARL
;
A
#
# COMPACT_ATOMS: atom_id res chain seq x y z
N MET A 1 6.79 -7.03 21.76
CA MET A 1 5.57 -7.37 20.97
C MET A 1 5.83 -8.67 20.23
N SER A 2 4.82 -9.48 19.91
CA SER A 2 5.04 -10.67 19.06
C SER A 2 5.31 -10.20 17.63
N LEU A 3 6.23 -10.86 16.94
CA LEU A 3 6.55 -10.65 15.53
C LEU A 3 5.27 -10.75 14.67
N ARG A 4 5.00 -9.76 13.82
CA ARG A 4 3.83 -9.75 12.94
C ARG A 4 4.18 -10.39 11.61
N LYS A 5 3.48 -11.45 11.25
CA LYS A 5 3.57 -12.06 9.92
C LYS A 5 2.72 -11.28 8.94
N ILE A 6 3.32 -10.85 7.82
CA ILE A 6 2.60 -10.08 6.81
C ILE A 6 2.83 -10.62 5.40
N ILE A 7 1.85 -10.41 4.53
CA ILE A 7 2.00 -10.46 3.07
C ILE A 7 1.80 -9.03 2.57
N ILE A 8 2.75 -8.51 1.81
CA ILE A 8 2.62 -7.21 1.14
C ILE A 8 2.05 -7.47 -0.26
N ASP A 9 0.93 -6.83 -0.60
CA ASP A 9 0.34 -6.85 -1.93
C ASP A 9 0.46 -5.44 -2.52
N THR A 10 1.11 -5.28 -3.69
CA THR A 10 1.67 -3.97 -4.07
C THR A 10 1.82 -3.83 -5.58
N ASP A 11 1.75 -2.60 -6.08
CA ASP A 11 1.97 -2.21 -7.49
C ASP A 11 3.16 -1.22 -7.63
N PRO A 12 4.40 -1.60 -7.24
CA PRO A 12 5.43 -0.68 -6.80
C PRO A 12 5.65 0.55 -7.66
N GLY A 13 5.17 1.69 -7.11
CA GLY A 13 5.58 3.05 -7.33
C GLY A 13 6.65 3.46 -6.30
N GLN A 14 6.89 4.79 -6.18
CA GLN A 14 7.93 5.30 -5.30
C GLN A 14 7.59 5.09 -3.81
N ASP A 15 6.36 5.30 -3.41
CA ASP A 15 5.92 5.14 -2.02
C ASP A 15 5.74 3.68 -1.61
N ASP A 16 5.26 2.79 -2.51
CA ASP A 16 5.34 1.34 -2.32
C ASP A 16 6.76 0.88 -2.02
N ALA A 17 7.73 1.39 -2.80
CA ALA A 17 9.13 1.06 -2.60
C ALA A 17 9.60 1.44 -1.20
N VAL A 18 9.20 2.61 -0.70
CA VAL A 18 9.52 3.05 0.67
C VAL A 18 8.84 2.16 1.72
N ALA A 19 7.60 1.72 1.47
CA ALA A 19 6.89 0.79 2.35
C ALA A 19 7.58 -0.58 2.44
N ILE A 20 7.99 -1.14 1.29
CA ILE A 20 8.74 -2.41 1.25
C ILE A 20 10.07 -2.26 1.99
N LEU A 21 10.84 -1.18 1.75
CA LEU A 21 12.08 -0.90 2.46
C LEU A 21 11.86 -0.80 3.98
N LEU A 22 10.82 -0.09 4.43
CA LEU A 22 10.48 0.03 5.84
C LEU A 22 10.17 -1.33 6.48
N ALA A 23 9.41 -2.18 5.80
CA ALA A 23 9.10 -3.52 6.27
C ALA A 23 10.35 -4.39 6.41
N LEU A 24 11.20 -4.41 5.37
CA LEU A 24 12.42 -5.23 5.34
C LEU A 24 13.50 -4.71 6.32
N ALA A 25 13.48 -3.42 6.67
CA ALA A 25 14.35 -2.81 7.69
C ALA A 25 13.85 -3.01 9.13
N SER A 26 12.70 -3.68 9.34
CA SER A 26 12.07 -3.85 10.66
C SER A 26 11.87 -5.32 11.06
N PRO A 27 12.91 -6.19 10.98
CA PRO A 27 12.77 -7.63 11.20
C PRO A 27 12.47 -8.00 12.67
N GLU A 28 12.62 -7.08 13.61
CA GLU A 28 12.28 -7.31 15.02
C GLU A 28 10.76 -7.26 15.26
N GLU A 29 10.01 -6.54 14.41
CA GLU A 29 8.56 -6.36 14.53
C GLU A 29 7.79 -7.09 13.44
N ILE A 30 8.39 -7.24 12.23
CA ILE A 30 7.73 -7.72 11.02
C ILE A 30 8.46 -8.90 10.39
N GLU A 31 7.73 -9.97 10.12
CA GLU A 31 8.14 -11.07 9.26
C GLU A 31 7.36 -10.99 7.93
N VAL A 32 8.05 -10.60 6.86
CA VAL A 32 7.46 -10.58 5.51
C VAL A 32 7.51 -11.99 4.93
N LEU A 33 6.33 -12.64 4.81
CA LEU A 33 6.21 -14.01 4.29
C LEU A 33 6.38 -14.07 2.77
N GLY A 34 6.08 -12.98 2.07
CA GLY A 34 6.23 -12.80 0.64
C GLY A 34 5.59 -11.50 0.18
N ILE A 35 5.88 -11.15 -1.07
CA ILE A 35 5.36 -9.95 -1.75
C ILE A 35 4.61 -10.40 -2.99
N THR A 36 3.35 -9.97 -3.15
CA THR A 36 2.55 -10.20 -4.35
C THR A 36 2.43 -8.89 -5.13
N ALA A 37 2.77 -8.93 -6.42
CA ALA A 37 2.59 -7.78 -7.30
C ALA A 37 1.21 -7.82 -7.96
N VAL A 38 0.60 -6.65 -8.11
CA VAL A 38 -0.65 -6.43 -8.85
C VAL A 38 -0.43 -5.35 -9.91
N ALA A 39 -1.22 -5.35 -10.98
CA ALA A 39 -1.22 -4.23 -11.91
C ALA A 39 -1.95 -3.02 -11.31
N GLY A 40 -1.39 -1.83 -11.47
CA GLY A 40 -1.94 -0.59 -10.95
C GLY A 40 -1.14 0.61 -11.45
N ASN A 41 -0.20 1.13 -10.67
CA ASN A 41 0.65 2.28 -11.05
C ASN A 41 1.27 2.12 -12.43
N VAL A 42 1.71 0.89 -12.75
CA VAL A 42 2.19 0.46 -14.07
C VAL A 42 1.73 -0.98 -14.32
N PRO A 43 1.81 -1.51 -15.57
CA PRO A 43 1.44 -2.90 -15.85
C PRO A 43 2.21 -3.92 -15.02
N LEU A 44 1.60 -5.07 -14.73
CA LEU A 44 2.14 -6.15 -13.88
C LEU A 44 3.60 -6.54 -14.14
N PRO A 45 4.09 -6.67 -15.40
CA PRO A 45 5.50 -6.99 -15.61
C PRO A 45 6.47 -5.98 -14.99
N LEU A 46 6.07 -4.70 -14.94
CA LEU A 46 6.86 -3.63 -14.32
C LEU A 46 6.71 -3.62 -12.80
N THR A 47 5.49 -3.79 -12.26
CA THR A 47 5.29 -3.85 -10.81
C THR A 47 6.03 -5.03 -10.19
N ALA A 48 5.95 -6.22 -10.80
CA ALA A 48 6.71 -7.40 -10.37
C ALA A 48 8.23 -7.24 -10.52
N ARG A 49 8.70 -6.49 -11.54
CA ARG A 49 10.10 -6.12 -11.67
C ARG A 49 10.53 -5.16 -10.57
N ASN A 50 9.73 -4.15 -10.29
CA ASN A 50 10.01 -3.11 -9.31
C ASN A 50 10.08 -3.68 -7.89
N ALA A 51 9.16 -4.57 -7.51
CA ALA A 51 9.19 -5.25 -6.21
C ALA A 51 10.54 -5.97 -5.99
N ARG A 52 11.06 -6.66 -7.00
CA ARG A 52 12.37 -7.35 -6.94
C ARG A 52 13.53 -6.36 -6.83
N ILE A 53 13.50 -5.26 -7.59
CA ILE A 53 14.51 -4.19 -7.47
C ILE A 53 14.58 -3.67 -6.02
N VAL A 54 13.43 -3.41 -5.41
CA VAL A 54 13.35 -2.89 -4.04
C VAL A 54 13.85 -3.91 -3.02
N CYS A 55 13.54 -5.20 -3.20
CA CYS A 55 14.08 -6.27 -2.36
C CYS A 55 15.62 -6.34 -2.44
N GLU A 56 16.20 -6.25 -3.63
CA GLU A 56 17.65 -6.22 -3.80
C GLU A 56 18.29 -4.94 -3.22
N LEU A 57 17.62 -3.79 -3.37
CA LEU A 57 18.05 -2.53 -2.75
C LEU A 57 18.07 -2.63 -1.22
N ALA A 58 17.14 -3.38 -0.62
CA ALA A 58 17.10 -3.69 0.81
C ALA A 58 18.13 -4.77 1.24
N GLY A 59 18.96 -5.30 0.33
CA GLY A 59 19.86 -6.41 0.61
C GLY A 59 19.15 -7.75 0.86
N ARG A 60 17.90 -7.91 0.39
CA ARG A 60 17.06 -9.10 0.59
C ARG A 60 16.71 -9.81 -0.74
N PRO A 61 17.72 -10.29 -1.50
CA PRO A 61 17.48 -11.03 -2.74
C PRO A 61 16.86 -12.43 -2.50
N ASP A 62 16.77 -12.86 -1.24
CA ASP A 62 16.10 -14.09 -0.80
C ASP A 62 14.56 -13.95 -0.71
N MET A 63 14.04 -12.74 -0.71
CA MET A 63 12.60 -12.47 -0.56
C MET A 63 11.80 -13.09 -1.72
N ALA A 64 10.71 -13.77 -1.38
CA ALA A 64 9.82 -14.35 -2.37
C ALA A 64 8.89 -13.27 -2.96
N VAL A 65 8.94 -13.07 -4.27
CA VAL A 65 8.07 -12.15 -5.03
C VAL A 65 7.27 -12.95 -6.05
N TYR A 66 5.95 -12.71 -6.08
CA TYR A 66 4.98 -13.40 -6.94
C TYR A 66 4.25 -12.40 -7.83
N ALA A 67 3.98 -12.76 -9.08
CA ALA A 67 3.07 -12.01 -9.93
C ALA A 67 1.62 -12.44 -9.65
N GLY A 68 0.73 -11.48 -9.49
CA GLY A 68 -0.70 -11.70 -9.31
C GLY A 68 -1.51 -11.30 -10.55
N CYS A 69 -2.61 -10.56 -10.32
CA CYS A 69 -3.52 -10.15 -11.38
C CYS A 69 -2.92 -9.01 -12.22
N ASP A 70 -3.06 -9.14 -13.53
CA ASP A 70 -2.60 -8.17 -14.53
C ASP A 70 -3.70 -7.20 -15.00
N GLU A 71 -4.95 -7.48 -14.63
CA GLU A 71 -6.12 -6.65 -14.93
C GLU A 71 -7.09 -6.61 -13.74
N PRO A 72 -7.87 -5.51 -13.59
CA PRO A 72 -8.98 -5.44 -12.65
C PRO A 72 -10.07 -6.50 -12.94
N LEU A 73 -10.91 -6.81 -11.94
CA LEU A 73 -11.92 -7.87 -12.03
C LEU A 73 -12.89 -7.73 -13.20
N SER A 74 -13.27 -6.50 -13.54
CA SER A 74 -14.32 -6.27 -14.54
C SER A 74 -14.15 -5.01 -15.39
N ARG A 75 -13.07 -4.27 -15.19
CA ARG A 75 -12.80 -3.00 -15.88
C ARG A 75 -11.45 -3.05 -16.58
N PRO A 76 -11.22 -2.23 -17.63
CA PRO A 76 -9.89 -2.09 -18.20
C PRO A 76 -8.95 -1.46 -17.16
N LEU A 77 -7.69 -1.90 -17.17
CA LEU A 77 -6.65 -1.33 -16.34
C LEU A 77 -6.45 0.16 -16.64
N ILE A 78 -6.38 0.96 -15.59
CA ILE A 78 -5.96 2.36 -15.63
C ILE A 78 -4.66 2.45 -14.85
N THR A 79 -3.65 3.12 -15.43
CA THR A 79 -2.33 3.22 -14.87
C THR A 79 -1.96 4.66 -14.50
N ALA A 80 -0.90 4.84 -13.71
CA ALA A 80 -0.46 6.13 -13.17
C ALA A 80 0.95 6.53 -13.63
N GLU A 81 1.37 6.19 -14.86
CA GLU A 81 2.68 6.58 -15.39
C GLU A 81 2.89 8.10 -15.42
N HIS A 82 1.82 8.88 -15.45
CA HIS A 82 1.88 10.34 -15.36
C HIS A 82 2.34 10.83 -13.98
N VAL A 83 2.21 10.01 -12.93
CA VAL A 83 2.69 10.26 -11.56
C VAL A 83 4.03 9.56 -11.34
N HIS A 84 4.06 8.23 -11.50
CA HIS A 84 5.19 7.36 -11.13
C HIS A 84 6.27 7.23 -12.21
N GLY A 85 6.04 7.80 -13.40
CA GLY A 85 6.93 7.66 -14.55
C GLY A 85 6.69 6.37 -15.32
N LYS A 86 7.41 6.20 -16.43
CA LYS A 86 7.19 5.08 -17.36
C LYS A 86 7.54 3.70 -16.76
N THR A 87 8.42 3.67 -15.79
CA THR A 87 8.85 2.42 -15.16
C THR A 87 8.16 2.15 -13.81
N GLY A 88 7.45 3.16 -13.26
CA GLY A 88 6.88 3.12 -11.91
C GLY A 88 7.87 3.53 -10.82
N LEU A 89 9.17 3.40 -11.03
CA LEU A 89 10.25 3.79 -10.10
C LEU A 89 11.17 4.87 -10.70
N ASP A 90 10.63 5.75 -11.51
CA ASP A 90 11.42 6.84 -12.09
C ASP A 90 11.93 7.78 -10.98
N GLY A 91 13.14 8.30 -11.18
CA GLY A 91 13.90 9.10 -10.23
C GLY A 91 15.31 8.56 -10.12
N PRO A 92 15.57 7.55 -9.28
CA PRO A 92 16.89 6.95 -9.16
C PRO A 92 17.23 6.05 -10.36
N THR A 93 18.53 5.87 -10.61
CA THR A 93 19.02 4.86 -11.54
C THR A 93 19.28 3.56 -10.77
N LEU A 94 18.34 2.62 -10.86
CA LEU A 94 18.43 1.33 -10.19
C LEU A 94 18.78 0.21 -11.20
N PRO A 95 19.62 -0.76 -10.81
CA PRO A 95 19.95 -1.89 -11.66
C PRO A 95 18.73 -2.78 -11.93
N ALA A 96 18.75 -3.51 -13.04
CA ALA A 96 17.76 -4.55 -13.26
C ALA A 96 17.91 -5.65 -12.19
N PRO A 97 16.79 -6.23 -11.70
CA PRO A 97 16.87 -7.23 -10.66
C PRO A 97 17.49 -8.53 -11.19
N THR A 98 18.27 -9.18 -10.35
CA THR A 98 18.88 -10.49 -10.62
C THR A 98 18.09 -11.63 -9.99
N MET A 99 17.35 -11.37 -8.91
CA MET A 99 16.46 -12.34 -8.28
C MET A 99 15.31 -12.71 -9.21
N GLU A 100 14.92 -13.98 -9.18
CA GLU A 100 13.84 -14.48 -10.02
C GLU A 100 12.47 -14.27 -9.36
N LEU A 101 11.47 -14.14 -10.21
CA LEU A 101 10.06 -14.19 -9.82
C LEU A 101 9.69 -15.63 -9.48
N ARG A 102 8.89 -15.84 -8.44
CA ARG A 102 8.35 -17.16 -8.12
C ARG A 102 7.35 -17.59 -9.20
N PRO A 103 7.30 -18.89 -9.54
CA PRO A 103 6.46 -19.37 -10.63
C PRO A 103 4.95 -19.43 -10.27
N GLU A 104 4.63 -19.49 -8.96
CA GLU A 104 3.27 -19.56 -8.49
C GLU A 104 2.57 -18.21 -8.68
N HIS A 105 1.26 -18.23 -8.92
CA HIS A 105 0.46 -17.00 -8.98
C HIS A 105 0.31 -16.37 -7.59
N GLY A 106 0.36 -15.04 -7.50
CA GLY A 106 0.29 -14.32 -6.22
C GLY A 106 -0.97 -14.63 -5.42
N VAL A 107 -2.12 -14.81 -6.09
CA VAL A 107 -3.38 -15.20 -5.43
C VAL A 107 -3.27 -16.58 -4.78
N ASP A 108 -2.68 -17.56 -5.48
CA ASP A 108 -2.49 -18.90 -4.94
C ASP A 108 -1.56 -18.86 -3.72
N PHE A 109 -0.48 -18.08 -3.79
CA PHE A 109 0.43 -17.87 -2.66
C PHE A 109 -0.29 -17.30 -1.43
N ILE A 110 -1.17 -16.30 -1.61
CA ILE A 110 -1.98 -15.73 -0.51
C ILE A 110 -2.86 -16.83 0.12
N ILE A 111 -3.60 -17.57 -0.71
CA ILE A 111 -4.54 -18.60 -0.26
C ILE A 111 -3.80 -19.71 0.51
N GLU A 112 -2.73 -20.25 -0.08
CA GLU A 112 -1.98 -21.35 0.52
C GLU A 112 -1.25 -20.92 1.80
N THR A 113 -0.74 -19.69 1.85
CA THR A 113 -0.09 -19.15 3.04
C THR A 113 -1.08 -19.00 4.18
N LEU A 114 -2.27 -18.44 3.94
CA LEU A 114 -3.31 -18.30 4.97
C LEU A 114 -3.84 -19.66 5.47
N ARG A 115 -3.89 -20.67 4.61
CA ARG A 115 -4.26 -22.03 5.02
C ARG A 115 -3.18 -22.71 5.84
N ARG A 116 -1.91 -22.47 5.53
CA ARG A 116 -0.75 -23.08 6.21
C ARG A 116 -0.46 -22.44 7.56
N GLU A 117 -0.53 -21.11 7.66
CA GLU A 117 -0.20 -20.37 8.87
C GLU A 117 -1.29 -20.52 9.94
N PRO A 118 -0.96 -20.37 11.23
CA PRO A 118 -1.96 -20.38 12.30
C PRO A 118 -3.06 -19.32 12.08
N GLU A 119 -4.29 -19.64 12.45
CA GLU A 119 -5.42 -18.69 12.38
C GLU A 119 -5.12 -17.42 13.19
N GLY A 120 -5.48 -16.26 12.63
CA GLY A 120 -5.28 -14.95 13.25
C GLY A 120 -3.82 -14.50 13.33
N SER A 121 -2.89 -15.17 12.61
CA SER A 121 -1.47 -14.83 12.68
C SER A 121 -0.98 -13.94 11.54
N VAL A 122 -1.65 -13.93 10.37
CA VAL A 122 -1.21 -13.24 9.17
C VAL A 122 -2.04 -11.98 8.91
N THR A 123 -1.36 -10.87 8.66
CA THR A 123 -1.95 -9.62 8.18
C THR A 123 -1.68 -9.48 6.68
N LEU A 124 -2.71 -9.15 5.90
CA LEU A 124 -2.55 -8.72 4.52
C LEU A 124 -2.34 -7.20 4.49
N CYS A 125 -1.34 -6.75 3.74
CA CYS A 125 -0.97 -5.34 3.58
C CYS A 125 -1.09 -4.92 2.11
N PRO A 126 -2.32 -4.71 1.59
CA PRO A 126 -2.49 -4.19 0.24
C PRO A 126 -2.11 -2.71 0.21
N LEU A 127 -1.17 -2.37 -0.68
CA LEU A 127 -0.69 -1.01 -0.97
C LEU A 127 -1.24 -0.51 -2.31
N GLY A 128 -1.62 -1.43 -3.21
CA GLY A 128 -2.20 -1.16 -4.53
C GLY A 128 -3.67 -1.56 -4.65
N PRO A 129 -4.17 -1.67 -5.89
CA PRO A 129 -5.55 -2.13 -6.16
C PRO A 129 -5.84 -3.49 -5.54
N LEU A 130 -7.05 -3.66 -5.00
CA LEU A 130 -7.43 -4.83 -4.18
C LEU A 130 -7.72 -6.11 -4.98
N THR A 131 -7.36 -6.17 -6.25
CA THR A 131 -7.71 -7.25 -7.20
C THR A 131 -7.22 -8.62 -6.72
N ASN A 132 -5.95 -8.73 -6.26
CA ASN A 132 -5.41 -9.99 -5.75
C ASN A 132 -6.17 -10.46 -4.50
N ILE A 133 -6.45 -9.54 -3.57
CA ILE A 133 -7.11 -9.85 -2.30
C ILE A 133 -8.56 -10.28 -2.55
N ALA A 134 -9.28 -9.53 -3.39
CA ALA A 134 -10.66 -9.86 -3.74
C ALA A 134 -10.77 -11.20 -4.48
N THR A 135 -9.83 -11.48 -5.38
CA THR A 135 -9.76 -12.77 -6.08
C THR A 135 -9.52 -13.90 -5.09
N ALA A 136 -8.57 -13.75 -4.15
CA ALA A 136 -8.32 -14.74 -3.11
C ALA A 136 -9.55 -14.98 -2.23
N PHE A 137 -10.27 -13.92 -1.84
CA PHE A 137 -11.48 -14.03 -1.01
C PHE A 137 -12.65 -14.69 -1.75
N ARG A 138 -12.80 -14.38 -3.03
CA ARG A 138 -13.83 -14.99 -3.88
C ARG A 138 -13.57 -16.47 -4.11
N ASP A 139 -12.32 -16.83 -4.43
CA ASP A 139 -11.95 -18.18 -4.84
C ASP A 139 -11.75 -19.11 -3.63
N ALA A 140 -11.44 -18.56 -2.46
CA ALA A 140 -11.21 -19.28 -1.21
C ALA A 140 -11.78 -18.55 0.02
N PRO A 141 -13.11 -18.44 0.18
CA PRO A 141 -13.73 -17.69 1.28
C PRO A 141 -13.39 -18.28 2.67
N ASP A 142 -12.91 -19.52 2.74
CA ASP A 142 -12.43 -20.17 3.95
C ASP A 142 -11.20 -19.51 4.58
N ILE A 143 -10.46 -18.68 3.81
CA ILE A 143 -9.28 -17.98 4.35
C ILE A 143 -9.65 -16.70 5.11
N ILE A 144 -10.83 -16.11 4.87
CA ILE A 144 -11.24 -14.85 5.48
C ILE A 144 -11.23 -14.91 7.02
N PRO A 145 -11.87 -15.89 7.68
CA PRO A 145 -11.83 -16.00 9.14
C PRO A 145 -10.45 -16.34 9.70
N ARG A 146 -9.50 -16.76 8.85
CA ARG A 146 -8.13 -17.10 9.26
C ARG A 146 -7.20 -15.89 9.31
N LEU A 147 -7.63 -14.74 8.77
CA LEU A 147 -6.88 -13.51 8.80
C LEU A 147 -6.79 -12.95 10.22
N ARG A 148 -5.67 -12.32 10.53
CA ARG A 148 -5.58 -11.40 11.65
C ARG A 148 -6.32 -10.10 11.31
N GLU A 149 -5.99 -9.48 10.19
CA GLU A 149 -6.56 -8.25 9.69
C GLU A 149 -6.07 -7.96 8.26
N VAL A 150 -6.74 -7.06 7.58
CA VAL A 150 -6.28 -6.39 6.37
C VAL A 150 -5.94 -4.95 6.73
N VAL A 151 -4.70 -4.51 6.51
CA VAL A 151 -4.29 -3.11 6.69
C VAL A 151 -3.94 -2.56 5.32
N LEU A 152 -4.81 -1.74 4.76
CA LEU A 152 -4.72 -1.29 3.36
C LEU A 152 -4.46 0.22 3.25
N MET A 153 -3.78 0.60 2.16
CA MET A 153 -3.77 1.98 1.67
C MET A 153 -4.82 2.13 0.58
N GLY A 154 -5.71 3.09 0.73
CA GLY A 154 -6.71 3.43 -0.26
C GLY A 154 -7.91 4.20 0.29
N GLY A 155 -8.63 4.85 -0.62
CA GLY A 155 -9.83 5.61 -0.33
C GLY A 155 -9.59 7.05 0.09
N ALA A 156 -10.70 7.81 0.10
CA ALA A 156 -10.73 9.22 0.50
C ALA A 156 -12.16 9.56 0.95
N TYR A 157 -12.31 10.43 1.95
CA TYR A 157 -13.63 10.87 2.41
C TYR A 157 -13.72 12.36 2.70
N PHE A 158 -12.95 12.91 3.65
CA PHE A 158 -12.85 14.36 3.86
C PHE A 158 -11.87 15.00 2.89
N GLU A 159 -10.80 14.27 2.52
CA GLU A 159 -9.95 14.63 1.40
C GLU A 159 -10.68 14.35 0.08
N VAL A 160 -10.40 15.16 -0.93
CA VAL A 160 -10.89 14.91 -2.29
C VAL A 160 -10.12 13.75 -2.92
N GLY A 161 -10.70 13.13 -3.95
CA GLY A 161 -10.00 12.08 -4.70
C GLY A 161 -8.75 12.61 -5.43
N ASN A 162 -7.81 11.71 -5.69
CA ASN A 162 -6.59 12.02 -6.43
C ASN A 162 -6.65 11.61 -7.91
N ILE A 163 -7.49 10.64 -8.29
CA ILE A 163 -7.70 10.21 -9.68
C ILE A 163 -9.00 10.77 -10.29
N THR A 164 -10.07 10.84 -9.50
CA THR A 164 -11.31 11.56 -9.83
C THR A 164 -11.62 12.54 -8.71
N PRO A 165 -12.59 13.45 -8.85
CA PRO A 165 -12.95 14.35 -7.75
C PRO A 165 -13.39 13.64 -6.46
N THR A 166 -13.76 12.38 -6.52
CA THR A 166 -14.34 11.63 -5.38
C THR A 166 -13.63 10.34 -5.06
N ALA A 167 -12.71 9.88 -5.90
CA ALA A 167 -12.08 8.57 -5.75
C ALA A 167 -10.56 8.66 -5.62
N GLU A 168 -10.03 7.86 -4.72
CA GLU A 168 -8.62 7.56 -4.61
C GLU A 168 -8.24 6.45 -5.62
N PHE A 169 -6.99 6.46 -6.09
CA PHE A 169 -6.51 5.64 -7.22
C PHE A 169 -6.68 4.14 -7.00
N ASN A 170 -6.23 3.58 -5.89
CA ASN A 170 -6.30 2.14 -5.63
C ASN A 170 -7.73 1.60 -5.64
N ILE A 171 -8.67 2.38 -5.08
CA ILE A 171 -10.09 2.04 -5.10
C ILE A 171 -10.69 2.23 -6.49
N TYR A 172 -10.28 3.27 -7.23
CA TYR A 172 -10.81 3.57 -8.55
C TYR A 172 -10.38 2.58 -9.63
N VAL A 173 -9.17 2.02 -9.52
CA VAL A 173 -8.65 1.03 -10.49
C VAL A 173 -9.49 -0.23 -10.47
N ASP A 174 -9.91 -0.71 -9.29
CA ASP A 174 -10.80 -1.88 -9.16
C ASP A 174 -11.82 -1.70 -8.02
N PRO A 175 -12.86 -0.89 -8.25
CA PRO A 175 -13.87 -0.62 -7.23
C PRO A 175 -14.69 -1.88 -6.86
N GLU A 176 -14.87 -2.81 -7.78
CA GLU A 176 -15.54 -4.09 -7.52
C GLU A 176 -14.71 -4.97 -6.58
N ALA A 177 -13.39 -5.02 -6.75
CA ALA A 177 -12.50 -5.71 -5.84
C ALA A 177 -12.54 -5.07 -4.44
N ALA A 178 -12.50 -3.74 -4.38
CA ALA A 178 -12.62 -3.02 -3.11
C ALA A 178 -13.97 -3.32 -2.42
N GLU A 179 -15.08 -3.32 -3.14
CA GLU A 179 -16.39 -3.68 -2.60
C GLU A 179 -16.38 -5.10 -2.00
N ILE A 180 -15.80 -6.10 -2.70
CA ILE A 180 -15.69 -7.46 -2.20
C ILE A 180 -14.92 -7.50 -0.87
N VAL A 181 -13.79 -6.81 -0.79
CA VAL A 181 -12.96 -6.78 0.41
C VAL A 181 -13.69 -6.13 1.58
N PHE A 182 -14.30 -4.95 1.38
CA PHE A 182 -15.01 -4.24 2.45
C PHE A 182 -16.29 -4.96 2.92
N LYS A 183 -16.90 -5.80 2.08
CA LYS A 183 -18.05 -6.65 2.42
C LYS A 183 -17.70 -8.04 2.93
N SER A 184 -16.42 -8.41 2.94
CA SER A 184 -15.97 -9.77 3.25
C SER A 184 -16.18 -10.20 4.71
N GLY A 185 -16.28 -9.24 5.64
CA GLY A 185 -16.28 -9.50 7.08
C GLY A 185 -14.89 -9.66 7.70
N ALA A 186 -13.81 -9.52 6.93
CA ALA A 186 -12.45 -9.44 7.46
C ALA A 186 -12.29 -8.18 8.34
N PRO A 187 -11.49 -8.23 9.41
CA PRO A 187 -11.10 -7.02 10.13
C PRO A 187 -10.27 -6.10 9.22
N ILE A 188 -10.71 -4.85 9.02
CA ILE A 188 -10.07 -3.91 8.10
C ILE A 188 -9.58 -2.67 8.86
N VAL A 189 -8.34 -2.27 8.58
CA VAL A 189 -7.78 -0.96 8.89
C VAL A 189 -7.45 -0.29 7.56
N MET A 190 -7.98 0.90 7.31
CA MET A 190 -7.73 1.62 6.07
C MET A 190 -6.96 2.91 6.33
N MET A 191 -5.97 3.17 5.46
CA MET A 191 -5.16 4.38 5.41
C MET A 191 -5.61 5.21 4.19
N PRO A 192 -6.67 6.03 4.30
CA PRO A 192 -7.15 6.85 3.19
C PRO A 192 -6.27 8.09 2.99
N LEU A 193 -6.53 8.87 1.94
CA LEU A 193 -5.88 10.16 1.71
C LEU A 193 -5.99 11.10 2.90
N ASP A 194 -7.06 10.97 3.69
CA ASP A 194 -7.33 11.75 4.93
C ASP A 194 -6.20 11.68 5.96
N VAL A 195 -5.46 10.58 5.98
CA VAL A 195 -4.28 10.42 6.84
C VAL A 195 -2.99 10.56 6.05
N THR A 196 -2.91 9.98 4.84
CA THR A 196 -1.65 9.92 4.09
C THR A 196 -1.22 11.29 3.57
N HIS A 197 -2.13 12.21 3.26
CA HIS A 197 -1.84 13.61 2.93
C HIS A 197 -1.25 14.41 4.11
N LYS A 198 -1.21 13.86 5.32
CA LYS A 198 -0.53 14.44 6.49
C LYS A 198 0.91 13.94 6.62
N ALA A 199 1.25 12.83 5.99
CA ALA A 199 2.60 12.25 5.97
C ALA A 199 3.44 12.83 4.82
N LEU A 200 3.70 14.15 4.86
CA LEU A 200 4.39 14.87 3.78
C LEU A 200 5.90 14.81 3.94
N VAL A 201 6.60 14.39 2.88
CA VAL A 201 8.06 14.51 2.76
C VAL A 201 8.40 15.96 2.41
N THR A 202 8.62 16.75 3.44
CA THR A 202 9.14 18.12 3.25
C THR A 202 10.62 18.08 2.89
N LYS A 203 11.14 19.20 2.36
CA LYS A 203 12.57 19.29 2.02
C LYS A 203 13.51 18.86 3.16
N PRO A 204 13.33 19.28 4.44
CA PRO A 204 14.18 18.80 5.54
C PRO A 204 14.12 17.29 5.76
N ARG A 205 12.96 16.67 5.59
CA ARG A 205 12.78 15.21 5.72
C ARG A 205 13.46 14.47 4.57
N ASN A 206 13.36 14.98 3.34
CA ASN A 206 14.06 14.41 2.19
C ASN A 206 15.58 14.57 2.29
N ASP A 207 16.06 15.73 2.79
CA ASP A 207 17.49 15.96 3.07
C ASP A 207 18.00 14.97 4.13
N ALA A 208 17.18 14.60 5.13
CA ALA A 208 17.52 13.59 6.13
C ALA A 208 17.71 12.20 5.51
N PHE A 209 16.83 11.77 4.60
CA PHE A 209 17.03 10.50 3.86
C PHE A 209 18.32 10.49 3.06
N ARG A 210 18.62 11.57 2.33
CA ARG A 210 19.87 11.72 1.57
C ARG A 210 21.09 11.72 2.49
N GLY A 211 20.93 12.32 3.67
CA GLY A 211 21.99 12.40 4.70
C GLY A 211 22.36 11.06 5.36
N LEU A 212 21.56 9.99 5.15
CA LEU A 212 21.89 8.65 5.65
C LEU A 212 23.16 8.09 5.00
N GLY A 213 23.47 8.50 3.77
CA GLY A 213 24.66 8.03 3.04
C GLY A 213 24.58 6.57 2.60
N THR A 214 23.42 5.93 2.71
CA THR A 214 23.18 4.54 2.26
C THR A 214 22.56 4.53 0.85
N PRO A 215 22.72 3.45 0.07
CA PRO A 215 22.05 3.32 -1.24
C PRO A 215 20.53 3.44 -1.13
N ALA A 216 19.92 2.86 -0.12
CA ALA A 216 18.48 2.95 0.12
C ALA A 216 18.03 4.39 0.44
N GLY A 217 18.74 5.09 1.33
CA GLY A 217 18.47 6.49 1.67
C GLY A 217 18.58 7.42 0.46
N GLN A 218 19.61 7.22 -0.38
CA GLN A 218 19.79 8.00 -1.62
C GLN A 218 18.65 7.71 -2.61
N ALA A 219 18.30 6.43 -2.83
CA ALA A 219 17.23 6.04 -3.74
C ALA A 219 15.88 6.61 -3.28
N VAL A 220 15.55 6.51 -2.00
CA VAL A 220 14.32 7.09 -1.42
C VAL A 220 14.28 8.60 -1.65
N ALA A 221 15.38 9.31 -1.43
CA ALA A 221 15.42 10.75 -1.65
C ALA A 221 15.21 11.12 -3.13
N GLU A 222 15.80 10.37 -4.06
CA GLU A 222 15.62 10.59 -5.51
C GLU A 222 14.20 10.23 -6.00
N MET A 223 13.61 9.15 -5.46
CA MET A 223 12.21 8.79 -5.69
C MET A 223 11.28 9.90 -5.22
N THR A 224 11.51 10.43 -4.02
CA THR A 224 10.70 11.52 -3.46
C THR A 224 10.84 12.80 -4.26
N ASP A 225 12.05 13.18 -4.70
CA ASP A 225 12.26 14.35 -5.57
C ASP A 225 11.50 14.20 -6.91
N PHE A 226 11.40 12.97 -7.44
CA PHE A 226 10.65 12.71 -8.65
C PHE A 226 9.15 12.83 -8.42
N PHE A 227 8.62 12.20 -7.38
CA PHE A 227 7.21 12.14 -7.04
C PHE A 227 6.65 13.51 -6.64
N GLU A 228 7.41 14.29 -5.85
CA GLU A 228 7.02 15.64 -5.40
C GLU A 228 6.68 16.61 -6.54
N ARG A 229 7.22 16.41 -7.73
CA ARG A 229 6.96 17.28 -8.89
C ARG A 229 5.48 17.32 -9.25
N PHE A 230 4.83 16.16 -9.22
CA PHE A 230 3.41 16.05 -9.53
C PHE A 230 2.55 16.74 -8.46
N ASP A 231 2.84 16.55 -7.19
CA ASP A 231 2.07 17.13 -6.10
C ASP A 231 2.24 18.65 -6.01
N LYS A 232 3.45 19.15 -6.26
CA LYS A 232 3.70 20.60 -6.34
C LYS A 232 2.96 21.25 -7.49
N GLU A 233 2.98 20.65 -8.67
CA GLU A 233 2.32 21.18 -9.85
C GLU A 233 0.80 21.15 -9.73
N LYS A 234 0.25 20.03 -9.23
CA LYS A 234 -1.20 19.79 -9.15
C LYS A 234 -1.85 20.44 -7.93
N TYR A 235 -1.22 20.37 -6.77
CA TYR A 235 -1.84 20.76 -5.48
C TYR A 235 -1.15 21.94 -4.79
N GLY A 236 0.01 22.39 -5.26
CA GLY A 236 0.83 23.40 -4.56
C GLY A 236 1.33 22.90 -3.19
N SER A 237 1.50 21.61 -3.04
CA SER A 237 1.88 20.94 -1.80
C SER A 237 3.26 21.39 -1.29
N LEU A 238 3.44 21.38 0.05
CA LEU A 238 4.72 21.65 0.71
C LEU A 238 5.68 20.44 0.68
N GLY A 239 5.25 19.30 0.14
CA GLY A 239 6.01 18.05 0.03
C GLY A 239 5.14 16.95 -0.59
N ALA A 240 5.76 15.84 -0.97
CA ALA A 240 5.06 14.66 -1.47
C ALA A 240 4.48 13.84 -0.31
N PRO A 241 3.22 13.38 -0.38
CA PRO A 241 2.70 12.44 0.60
C PRO A 241 3.35 11.06 0.42
N LEU A 242 3.73 10.40 1.52
CA LEU A 242 4.08 8.98 1.53
C LEU A 242 2.86 8.18 1.97
N HIS A 243 2.14 7.64 0.99
CA HIS A 243 0.88 6.94 1.25
C HIS A 243 1.13 5.56 1.90
N ASP A 244 1.77 4.67 1.21
CA ASP A 244 1.92 3.25 1.56
C ASP A 244 2.75 2.96 2.80
N PRO A 245 3.82 3.72 3.09
CA PRO A 245 4.56 3.52 4.33
C PRO A 245 3.73 3.70 5.60
N CYS A 246 2.58 4.40 5.53
CA CYS A 246 1.64 4.51 6.64
C CYS A 246 1.10 3.14 7.08
N VAL A 247 0.86 2.22 6.14
CA VAL A 247 0.42 0.85 6.42
C VAL A 247 1.45 0.11 7.28
N ILE A 248 2.70 0.14 6.87
CA ILE A 248 3.77 -0.57 7.57
C ILE A 248 4.11 0.11 8.90
N ALA A 249 4.14 1.45 8.92
CA ALA A 249 4.38 2.20 10.16
C ALA A 249 3.31 1.93 11.22
N TYR A 250 2.03 1.79 10.82
CA TYR A 250 0.95 1.41 11.72
C TYR A 250 1.18 0.03 12.36
N LEU A 251 1.69 -0.93 11.63
CA LEU A 251 1.99 -2.26 12.18
C LEU A 251 3.11 -2.22 13.24
N ILE A 252 4.08 -1.32 13.08
CA ILE A 252 5.22 -1.14 13.99
C ILE A 252 4.84 -0.25 15.18
N ARG A 253 4.20 0.88 14.89
CA ARG A 253 3.87 1.94 15.85
C ARG A 253 2.42 2.43 15.68
N PRO A 254 1.41 1.59 16.05
CA PRO A 254 0.00 1.97 15.90
C PRO A 254 -0.38 3.21 16.73
N ASP A 255 0.38 3.53 17.76
CA ASP A 255 0.20 4.71 18.61
C ASP A 255 0.46 6.04 17.88
N LEU A 256 1.12 6.02 16.72
CA LEU A 256 1.29 7.20 15.87
C LEU A 256 0.00 7.58 15.10
N PHE A 257 -0.99 6.70 15.06
CA PHE A 257 -2.18 6.84 14.22
C PHE A 257 -3.45 6.91 15.05
N THR A 258 -4.41 7.72 14.59
CA THR A 258 -5.70 7.85 15.24
C THR A 258 -6.81 7.62 14.23
N GLY A 259 -7.80 6.80 14.57
CA GLY A 259 -8.88 6.42 13.68
C GLY A 259 -10.20 6.20 14.37
N ARG A 260 -11.22 5.92 13.57
CA ARG A 260 -12.57 5.66 14.02
C ARG A 260 -13.13 4.41 13.34
N PHE A 261 -13.69 3.49 14.12
CA PHE A 261 -14.35 2.30 13.59
C PHE A 261 -15.75 2.68 13.10
N ILE A 262 -15.96 2.63 11.77
CA ILE A 262 -17.16 3.10 11.08
C ILE A 262 -17.54 2.16 9.94
N ASN A 263 -18.76 2.34 9.38
CA ASN A 263 -19.15 1.69 8.14
C ASN A 263 -18.50 2.40 6.94
N VAL A 264 -17.93 1.62 6.05
CA VAL A 264 -17.34 2.06 4.78
C VAL A 264 -17.90 1.20 3.65
N GLU A 265 -18.45 1.85 2.63
CA GLU A 265 -18.95 1.23 1.40
C GLU A 265 -18.22 1.81 0.19
N ILE A 266 -18.16 1.06 -0.90
CA ILE A 266 -17.55 1.51 -2.15
C ILE A 266 -18.64 1.74 -3.19
N GLU A 267 -18.60 2.89 -3.87
CA GLU A 267 -19.51 3.19 -4.98
C GLU A 267 -19.04 2.53 -6.27
N THR A 268 -19.85 1.60 -6.79
CA THR A 268 -19.52 0.80 -7.97
C THR A 268 -20.47 1.01 -9.16
N GLN A 269 -21.53 1.83 -9.00
CA GLN A 269 -22.60 1.95 -10.00
C GLN A 269 -22.65 3.30 -10.74
N SER A 270 -22.43 4.39 -10.00
CA SER A 270 -22.54 5.75 -10.55
C SER A 270 -21.31 6.12 -11.36
N SER A 271 -21.50 6.51 -12.62
CA SER A 271 -20.40 7.03 -13.44
C SER A 271 -19.78 8.34 -12.91
N LEU A 272 -20.51 9.06 -12.06
CA LEU A 272 -20.05 10.32 -11.48
C LEU A 272 -19.16 10.12 -10.23
N THR A 273 -19.46 9.08 -9.45
CA THR A 273 -18.82 8.83 -8.15
C THR A 273 -18.21 7.44 -8.05
N LEU A 274 -17.93 6.81 -9.18
CA LEU A 274 -17.30 5.50 -9.25
C LEU A 274 -16.01 5.48 -8.43
N GLY A 275 -15.85 4.45 -7.60
CA GLY A 275 -14.70 4.30 -6.72
C GLY A 275 -14.72 5.22 -5.48
N MET A 276 -15.80 5.99 -5.27
CA MET A 276 -15.93 6.81 -4.06
C MET A 276 -16.01 5.92 -2.83
N THR A 277 -15.24 6.26 -1.81
CA THR A 277 -15.33 5.68 -0.48
C THR A 277 -16.40 6.41 0.31
N VAL A 278 -17.50 5.71 0.61
CA VAL A 278 -18.64 6.25 1.36
C VAL A 278 -18.48 5.86 2.82
N ALA A 279 -17.92 6.75 3.63
CA ALA A 279 -17.67 6.53 5.05
C ALA A 279 -18.81 7.10 5.90
N ASP A 280 -19.52 6.25 6.66
CA ASP A 280 -20.58 6.69 7.56
C ASP A 280 -20.01 7.25 8.86
N TRP A 281 -19.37 8.41 8.76
CA TRP A 281 -18.68 9.07 9.87
C TRP A 281 -19.57 9.34 11.06
N TRP A 282 -20.84 9.71 10.80
CA TRP A 282 -21.80 10.08 11.84
C TRP A 282 -22.75 8.94 12.21
N ARG A 283 -22.58 7.73 11.64
CA ARG A 283 -23.44 6.55 11.87
C ARG A 283 -24.93 6.83 11.59
N VAL A 284 -25.18 7.52 10.48
CA VAL A 284 -26.55 7.91 10.07
C VAL A 284 -27.21 6.83 9.20
N SER A 285 -26.45 5.95 8.59
CA SER A 285 -26.99 4.89 7.73
C SER A 285 -27.62 3.72 8.50
N GLY A 286 -27.27 3.57 9.78
CA GLY A 286 -27.66 2.40 10.58
C GLY A 286 -26.93 1.10 10.20
N ARG A 287 -25.92 1.15 9.29
CA ARG A 287 -25.11 0.00 8.93
C ARG A 287 -24.05 -0.28 9.98
N GLU A 288 -23.74 -1.57 10.17
CA GLU A 288 -22.70 -1.97 11.11
C GLU A 288 -21.32 -1.49 10.65
N PRO A 289 -20.46 -1.01 11.58
CA PRO A 289 -19.09 -0.68 11.29
C PRO A 289 -18.31 -1.89 10.75
N ASN A 290 -17.50 -1.70 9.71
CA ASN A 290 -16.71 -2.75 9.07
C ASN A 290 -15.23 -2.41 8.91
N ALA A 291 -14.82 -1.14 9.14
CA ALA A 291 -13.43 -0.71 8.99
C ALA A 291 -13.01 0.31 10.04
N LEU A 292 -11.76 0.19 10.51
CA LEU A 292 -11.08 1.25 11.24
C LEU A 292 -10.52 2.26 10.23
N PHE A 293 -11.21 3.38 10.07
CA PHE A 293 -10.82 4.48 9.21
C PHE A 293 -9.79 5.35 9.95
N ILE A 294 -8.55 5.39 9.48
CA ILE A 294 -7.49 6.22 10.07
C ILE A 294 -7.60 7.64 9.50
N GLY A 295 -7.69 8.61 10.37
CA GLY A 295 -7.88 10.03 9.98
C GLY A 295 -6.76 10.95 10.38
N ASP A 296 -5.81 10.47 11.21
CA ASP A 296 -4.71 11.31 11.68
C ASP A 296 -3.44 10.52 11.97
N VAL A 297 -2.29 11.20 11.87
CA VAL A 297 -0.95 10.65 12.13
C VAL A 297 -0.06 11.67 12.81
N ASP A 298 0.73 11.22 13.79
CA ASP A 298 1.92 11.96 14.26
C ASP A 298 3.00 11.88 13.15
N ALA A 299 3.00 12.88 12.27
CA ALA A 299 3.91 12.92 11.13
C ALA A 299 5.40 12.97 11.56
N ASP A 300 5.74 13.67 12.63
CA ASP A 300 7.14 13.75 13.10
C ASP A 300 7.61 12.41 13.67
N GLY A 301 6.76 11.74 14.45
CA GLY A 301 7.01 10.37 14.91
C GLY A 301 7.13 9.38 13.76
N PHE A 302 6.27 9.49 12.74
CA PHE A 302 6.32 8.66 11.53
C PHE A 302 7.64 8.83 10.76
N PHE A 303 8.07 10.07 10.47
CA PHE A 303 9.33 10.31 9.76
C PHE A 303 10.57 9.99 10.58
N THR A 304 10.50 10.11 11.90
CA THR A 304 11.56 9.64 12.80
C THR A 304 11.74 8.13 12.67
N LEU A 305 10.64 7.37 12.80
CA LEU A 305 10.64 5.92 12.61
C LEU A 305 11.21 5.53 11.24
N LEU A 306 10.69 6.14 10.17
CA LEU A 306 11.10 5.82 8.80
C LEU A 306 12.60 6.07 8.58
N THR A 307 13.11 7.23 9.04
CA THR A 307 14.52 7.58 8.90
C THR A 307 15.43 6.62 9.67
N GLU A 308 15.06 6.27 10.92
CA GLU A 308 15.78 5.31 11.75
C GLU A 308 15.85 3.91 11.11
N ARG A 309 14.77 3.48 10.45
CA ARG A 309 14.73 2.17 9.79
C ARG A 309 15.53 2.16 8.48
N LEU A 310 15.38 3.16 7.64
CA LEU A 310 16.17 3.30 6.40
C LEU A 310 17.68 3.38 6.67
N ALA A 311 18.11 3.88 7.81
CA ALA A 311 19.51 3.92 8.22
C ALA A 311 20.13 2.51 8.44
N ARG A 312 19.31 1.45 8.47
CA ARG A 312 19.77 0.07 8.69
C ARG A 312 20.06 -0.69 7.38
N LEU A 313 19.71 -0.09 6.22
CA LEU A 313 19.82 -0.68 4.89
C LEU A 313 21.08 -0.25 4.14
#